data_9419343f57f1dfeb840fa32906d8a73c
#
_entry.id   9419343f57f1dfeb840fa32906d8a73c
#
_cell.length_a   1.000
_cell.length_b   1.000
_cell.length_c   1.000
_cell.angle_alpha   90.00
_cell.angle_beta   90.00
_cell.angle_gamma   90.00
#
_symmetry.space_group_name_H-M   'P 1'
#
loop_
_entity.id
_entity.type
_entity.pdbx_description
1 polymer ?
#
loop_
_entity_poly.entity_id
_entity_poly.type
_entity_poly.pdbx_seq_one_letter_code
_entity_poly.pdbx_strand_id
1 'polypeptide(L)'
;MNLENSSIQALVKLIDDPDDSVFEHVRGKLIQFGPDAIPYLEQSWENDYYGLIFQTRIENIIQDIQFEVIKNQLLEWTASSEKDLLEGAIIIAKFQYPDLDDSQIYNSIQAIRKDIWLELNDNQTAYEQVKIFNRIFFGMHHFQGDTKNYYSPVNSCINVVMESKKGNPLVISLIYSIIAQKLDLPIYGVNLPNHFILAYMDD
;
A
#
# COMPACT_ATOMS: atom_id res chain seq x y z
N MET A 1 3.90 17.34 30.52
CA MET A 1 4.46 17.58 29.18
C MET A 1 5.65 16.64 29.08
N ASN A 2 5.62 15.67 28.18
CA ASN A 2 6.64 14.61 28.14
C ASN A 2 7.96 15.26 27.63
N LEU A 3 9.10 14.87 28.15
CA LEU A 3 10.42 15.44 27.77
C LEU A 3 10.68 15.26 26.26
N GLU A 4 10.16 14.18 25.66
CA GLU A 4 10.24 13.88 24.23
C GLU A 4 9.50 14.92 23.39
N ASN A 5 8.27 15.29 23.76
CA ASN A 5 7.48 16.29 23.05
C ASN A 5 8.18 17.67 23.02
N SER A 6 8.81 18.04 24.14
CA SER A 6 9.59 19.28 24.21
C SER A 6 10.83 19.26 23.32
N SER A 7 11.45 18.07 23.19
CA SER A 7 12.62 17.87 22.33
C SER A 7 12.24 17.97 20.85
N ILE A 8 11.14 17.32 20.44
CA ILE A 8 10.64 17.39 19.05
C ILE A 8 10.32 18.85 18.67
N GLN A 9 9.58 19.57 19.52
CA GLN A 9 9.26 20.99 19.27
C GLN A 9 10.50 21.88 19.15
N ALA A 10 11.53 21.61 19.95
CA ALA A 10 12.79 22.35 19.87
C ALA A 10 13.52 22.07 18.54
N LEU A 11 13.55 20.81 18.10
CA LEU A 11 14.16 20.42 16.82
C LEU A 11 13.41 21.01 15.61
N VAL A 12 12.08 21.00 15.64
CA VAL A 12 11.27 21.59 14.55
C VAL A 12 11.60 23.07 14.33
N LYS A 13 11.87 23.83 15.38
CA LYS A 13 12.28 25.25 15.26
C LYS A 13 13.66 25.44 14.61
N LEU A 14 14.51 24.43 14.63
CA LEU A 14 15.84 24.46 14.03
C LEU A 14 15.84 23.99 12.54
N ILE A 15 14.71 23.60 11.99
CA ILE A 15 14.61 23.21 10.55
C ILE A 15 14.94 24.40 9.64
N ASP A 16 14.67 25.64 10.08
CA ASP A 16 14.95 26.87 9.32
C ASP A 16 16.41 27.37 9.47
N ASP A 17 17.25 26.62 10.17
CA ASP A 17 18.64 27.02 10.34
C ASP A 17 19.37 27.09 8.97
N PRO A 18 20.09 28.19 8.67
CA PRO A 18 20.81 28.36 7.42
C PRO A 18 22.04 27.43 7.28
N ASP A 19 22.53 26.86 8.38
CA ASP A 19 23.63 25.89 8.36
C ASP A 19 23.12 24.50 7.99
N ASP A 20 23.51 24.00 6.82
CA ASP A 20 23.12 22.68 6.33
C ASP A 20 23.58 21.55 7.26
N SER A 21 24.67 21.71 8.02
CA SER A 21 25.12 20.69 8.96
C SER A 21 24.19 20.60 10.18
N VAL A 22 23.65 21.71 10.64
CA VAL A 22 22.62 21.77 11.68
C VAL A 22 21.34 21.14 11.18
N PHE A 23 20.90 21.52 9.98
CA PHE A 23 19.71 20.95 9.36
C PHE A 23 19.79 19.41 9.24
N GLU A 24 20.88 18.87 8.70
CA GLU A 24 21.03 17.41 8.54
C GLU A 24 21.05 16.68 9.90
N HIS A 25 21.63 17.29 10.95
CA HIS A 25 21.57 16.73 12.29
C HIS A 25 20.13 16.72 12.84
N VAL A 26 19.40 17.81 12.68
CA VAL A 26 17.99 17.95 13.09
C VAL A 26 17.11 16.96 12.34
N ARG A 27 17.26 16.87 11.01
CA ARG A 27 16.56 15.90 10.16
C ARG A 27 16.78 14.48 10.66
N GLY A 28 18.04 14.07 10.86
CA GLY A 28 18.36 12.73 11.37
C GLY A 28 17.72 12.43 12.73
N LYS A 29 17.65 13.44 13.65
CA LYS A 29 16.98 13.29 14.94
C LYS A 29 15.46 13.16 14.81
N LEU A 30 14.83 13.96 13.95
CA LEU A 30 13.38 13.89 13.71
C LEU A 30 12.99 12.55 13.08
N ILE A 31 13.78 12.02 12.14
CA ILE A 31 13.58 10.68 11.58
C ILE A 31 13.69 9.59 12.66
N GLN A 32 14.60 9.73 13.64
CA GLN A 32 14.72 8.80 14.76
C GLN A 32 13.49 8.81 15.69
N PHE A 33 12.81 9.94 15.85
CA PHE A 33 11.54 10.01 16.59
C PHE A 33 10.39 9.32 15.81
N GLY A 34 10.56 9.17 14.49
CA GLY A 34 9.58 8.50 13.65
C GLY A 34 8.22 9.19 13.60
N PRO A 35 7.10 8.43 13.53
CA PRO A 35 5.75 8.99 13.39
C PRO A 35 5.35 10.00 14.47
N ASP A 36 5.91 9.91 15.66
CA ASP A 36 5.61 10.84 16.76
C ASP A 36 6.02 12.29 16.45
N ALA A 37 6.95 12.49 15.50
CA ALA A 37 7.36 13.83 15.06
C ALA A 37 6.37 14.45 14.04
N ILE A 38 5.60 13.64 13.28
CA ILE A 38 4.76 14.10 12.16
C ILE A 38 3.77 15.18 12.62
N PRO A 39 2.97 15.02 13.69
CA PRO A 39 1.99 16.05 14.09
C PRO A 39 2.62 17.42 14.38
N TYR A 40 3.87 17.46 14.90
CA TYR A 40 4.58 18.71 15.18
C TYR A 40 5.14 19.35 13.90
N LEU A 41 5.54 18.52 12.93
CA LEU A 41 5.98 18.97 11.61
C LEU A 41 4.80 19.57 10.84
N GLU A 42 3.66 18.89 10.79
CA GLU A 42 2.42 19.36 10.14
C GLU A 42 1.92 20.65 10.73
N GLN A 43 1.85 20.76 12.08
CA GLN A 43 1.46 21.98 12.76
C GLN A 43 2.38 23.15 12.40
N SER A 44 3.67 22.90 12.19
CA SER A 44 4.63 23.95 11.84
C SER A 44 4.59 24.27 10.34
N TRP A 45 4.26 23.31 9.49
CA TRP A 45 4.06 23.50 8.05
C TRP A 45 2.86 24.40 7.73
N GLU A 46 1.78 24.30 8.50
CA GLU A 46 0.59 25.14 8.36
C GLU A 46 0.84 26.61 8.75
N ASN A 47 2.00 26.92 9.32
CA ASN A 47 2.31 28.27 9.79
C ASN A 47 2.94 29.10 8.66
N ASP A 48 2.16 30.01 8.08
CA ASP A 48 2.57 30.92 6.98
C ASP A 48 3.77 31.83 7.28
N TYR A 49 4.25 31.86 8.53
CA TYR A 49 5.39 32.67 8.93
C TYR A 49 6.72 32.19 8.33
N TYR A 50 6.81 30.90 8.00
CA TYR A 50 8.01 30.27 7.46
C TYR A 50 7.96 30.26 5.91
N GLY A 51 9.10 30.49 5.26
CA GLY A 51 9.20 30.52 3.81
C GLY A 51 9.14 29.14 3.15
N LEU A 52 9.07 29.13 1.82
CA LEU A 52 8.96 27.90 1.00
C LEU A 52 10.05 26.85 1.30
N ILE A 53 11.27 27.28 1.60
CA ILE A 53 12.39 26.37 1.92
C ILE A 53 12.08 25.55 3.17
N PHE A 54 11.53 26.19 4.20
CA PHE A 54 11.15 25.52 5.45
C PHE A 54 10.05 24.49 5.21
N GLN A 55 9.01 24.86 4.44
CA GLN A 55 7.92 23.95 4.08
C GLN A 55 8.42 22.73 3.31
N THR A 56 9.29 22.93 2.31
CA THR A 56 9.90 21.84 1.54
C THR A 56 10.78 20.92 2.43
N ARG A 57 11.52 21.49 3.38
CA ARG A 57 12.32 20.71 4.33
C ARG A 57 11.42 19.84 5.21
N ILE A 58 10.30 20.36 5.70
CA ILE A 58 9.31 19.60 6.49
C ILE A 58 8.72 18.46 5.65
N GLU A 59 8.25 18.75 4.44
CA GLU A 59 7.69 17.73 3.54
C GLU A 59 8.67 16.58 3.32
N ASN A 60 9.94 16.89 3.05
CA ASN A 60 10.97 15.88 2.87
C ASN A 60 11.20 15.04 4.14
N ILE A 61 11.20 15.68 5.34
CA ILE A 61 11.37 14.95 6.61
C ILE A 61 10.18 14.02 6.86
N ILE A 62 8.95 14.46 6.60
CA ILE A 62 7.75 13.62 6.73
C ILE A 62 7.83 12.44 5.77
N GLN A 63 8.22 12.65 4.52
CA GLN A 63 8.40 11.59 3.54
C GLN A 63 9.47 10.57 3.96
N ASP A 64 10.60 11.04 4.50
CA ASP A 64 11.65 10.16 5.01
C ASP A 64 11.17 9.31 6.17
N ILE A 65 10.41 9.90 7.13
CA ILE A 65 9.82 9.16 8.25
C ILE A 65 8.86 8.10 7.73
N GLN A 66 7.95 8.45 6.83
CA GLN A 66 6.99 7.53 6.24
C GLN A 66 7.69 6.40 5.48
N PHE A 67 8.73 6.71 4.73
CA PHE A 67 9.53 5.72 4.00
C PHE A 67 10.18 4.70 4.95
N GLU A 68 10.81 5.15 6.05
CA GLU A 68 11.43 4.25 7.02
C GLU A 68 10.38 3.35 7.72
N VAL A 69 9.18 3.86 8.01
CA VAL A 69 8.07 3.05 8.53
C VAL A 69 7.68 1.94 7.56
N ILE A 70 7.41 2.29 6.32
CA ILE A 70 7.00 1.33 5.29
C ILE A 70 8.10 0.30 5.01
N LYS A 71 9.35 0.74 4.94
CA LYS A 71 10.51 -0.14 4.77
C LYS A 71 10.60 -1.17 5.90
N ASN A 72 10.44 -0.75 7.16
CA ASN A 72 10.48 -1.65 8.31
C ASN A 72 9.30 -2.65 8.27
N GLN A 73 8.08 -2.18 7.97
CA GLN A 73 6.93 -3.06 7.81
C GLN A 73 7.13 -4.10 6.69
N LEU A 74 7.71 -3.69 5.55
CA LEU A 74 8.03 -4.63 4.47
C LEU A 74 9.11 -5.64 4.87
N LEU A 75 10.13 -5.22 5.64
CA LEU A 75 11.15 -6.13 6.15
C LEU A 75 10.54 -7.16 7.12
N GLU A 76 9.67 -6.73 8.03
CA GLU A 76 8.92 -7.61 8.94
C GLU A 76 8.04 -8.59 8.16
N TRP A 77 7.28 -8.10 7.18
CA TRP A 77 6.44 -8.93 6.31
C TRP A 77 7.27 -9.97 5.53
N THR A 78 8.43 -9.58 4.99
CA THR A 78 9.31 -10.54 4.28
C THR A 78 9.92 -11.58 5.19
N ALA A 79 10.11 -11.26 6.47
CA ALA A 79 10.65 -12.17 7.49
C ALA A 79 9.58 -13.08 8.12
N SER A 80 8.29 -12.73 7.96
CA SER A 80 7.19 -13.54 8.50
C SER A 80 7.08 -14.90 7.82
N SER A 81 6.59 -15.90 8.54
CA SER A 81 6.34 -17.25 8.00
C SER A 81 5.12 -17.25 7.07
N GLU A 82 4.11 -16.43 7.38
CA GLU A 82 2.90 -16.24 6.60
C GLU A 82 3.04 -14.91 5.83
N LYS A 83 3.39 -14.99 4.56
CA LYS A 83 3.49 -13.81 3.68
C LYS A 83 2.12 -13.54 3.08
N ASP A 84 1.19 -12.97 3.86
CA ASP A 84 -0.12 -12.57 3.33
C ASP A 84 0.08 -11.50 2.23
N LEU A 85 -0.32 -11.85 1.00
CA LEU A 85 -0.17 -10.97 -0.16
C LEU A 85 -1.00 -9.69 -0.04
N LEU A 86 -2.15 -9.75 0.64
CA LEU A 86 -3.00 -8.58 0.86
C LEU A 86 -2.32 -7.59 1.80
N GLU A 87 -1.74 -8.08 2.90
CA GLU A 87 -0.98 -7.25 3.83
C GLU A 87 0.19 -6.56 3.12
N GLY A 88 1.01 -7.32 2.37
CA GLY A 88 2.11 -6.75 1.61
C GLY A 88 1.67 -5.68 0.61
N ALA A 89 0.56 -5.89 -0.08
CA ALA A 89 0.00 -4.91 -1.02
C ALA A 89 -0.51 -3.64 -0.31
N ILE A 90 -1.10 -3.78 0.88
CA ILE A 90 -1.55 -2.64 1.70
C ILE A 90 -0.36 -1.83 2.21
N ILE A 91 0.69 -2.48 2.71
CA ILE A 91 1.92 -1.80 3.14
C ILE A 91 2.49 -0.94 2.00
N ILE A 92 2.57 -1.49 0.78
CA ILE A 92 3.05 -0.74 -0.39
C ILE A 92 2.13 0.44 -0.72
N ALA A 93 0.81 0.26 -0.62
CA ALA A 93 -0.15 1.33 -0.89
C ALA A 93 -0.04 2.48 0.12
N LYS A 94 0.27 2.19 1.39
CA LYS A 94 0.47 3.20 2.45
C LYS A 94 1.65 4.13 2.19
N PHE A 95 2.60 3.76 1.35
CA PHE A 95 3.66 4.68 0.93
C PHE A 95 3.11 5.92 0.20
N GLN A 96 2.09 5.72 -0.64
CA GLN A 96 1.44 6.83 -1.37
C GLN A 96 0.20 7.38 -0.62
N TYR A 97 -0.41 6.57 0.23
CA TYR A 97 -1.65 6.87 0.96
C TYR A 97 -1.47 6.52 2.45
N PRO A 98 -0.73 7.33 3.23
CA PRO A 98 -0.40 7.00 4.63
C PRO A 98 -1.62 6.77 5.52
N ASP A 99 -2.70 7.53 5.29
CA ASP A 99 -3.96 7.46 6.05
C ASP A 99 -4.96 6.44 5.48
N LEU A 100 -4.47 5.48 4.68
CA LEU A 100 -5.31 4.46 4.06
C LEU A 100 -6.07 3.66 5.13
N ASP A 101 -7.41 3.63 5.02
CA ASP A 101 -8.26 2.75 5.81
C ASP A 101 -8.23 1.31 5.26
N ASP A 102 -7.42 0.47 5.87
CA ASP A 102 -7.26 -0.93 5.50
C ASP A 102 -8.58 -1.69 5.53
N SER A 103 -9.50 -1.33 6.43
CA SER A 103 -10.77 -2.04 6.64
C SER A 103 -11.63 -2.05 5.38
N GLN A 104 -11.60 -0.99 4.59
CA GLN A 104 -12.35 -0.90 3.33
C GLN A 104 -11.85 -1.91 2.30
N ILE A 105 -10.54 -2.11 2.21
CA ILE A 105 -9.94 -3.08 1.30
C ILE A 105 -10.29 -4.50 1.76
N TYR A 106 -10.11 -4.80 3.06
CA TYR A 106 -10.48 -6.11 3.62
C TYR A 106 -11.95 -6.44 3.39
N ASN A 107 -12.85 -5.50 3.66
CA ASN A 107 -14.29 -5.69 3.45
C ASN A 107 -14.62 -5.93 1.98
N SER A 108 -14.01 -5.19 1.07
CA SER A 108 -14.22 -5.36 -0.38
C SER A 108 -13.72 -6.72 -0.88
N ILE A 109 -12.54 -7.17 -0.43
CA ILE A 109 -12.01 -8.51 -0.72
C ILE A 109 -12.95 -9.60 -0.19
N GLN A 110 -13.45 -9.45 1.04
CA GLN A 110 -14.39 -10.42 1.63
C GLN A 110 -15.73 -10.48 0.89
N ALA A 111 -16.23 -9.35 0.41
CA ALA A 111 -17.46 -9.33 -0.40
C ALA A 111 -17.28 -10.11 -1.71
N ILE A 112 -16.20 -9.85 -2.46
CA ILE A 112 -15.91 -10.58 -3.70
C ILE A 112 -15.70 -12.07 -3.44
N ARG A 113 -14.92 -12.40 -2.38
CA ARG A 113 -14.70 -13.79 -1.95
C ARG A 113 -16.02 -14.50 -1.68
N LYS A 114 -16.94 -13.86 -0.96
CA LYS A 114 -18.26 -14.42 -0.63
C LYS A 114 -19.07 -14.70 -1.89
N ASP A 115 -19.11 -13.78 -2.85
CA ASP A 115 -19.85 -13.94 -4.09
C ASP A 115 -19.33 -15.15 -4.92
N ILE A 116 -18.01 -15.33 -4.95
CA ILE A 116 -17.40 -16.49 -5.63
C ILE A 116 -17.69 -17.78 -4.86
N TRP A 117 -17.51 -17.77 -3.52
CA TRP A 117 -17.73 -18.93 -2.66
C TRP A 117 -19.13 -19.52 -2.79
N LEU A 118 -20.17 -18.67 -2.94
CA LEU A 118 -21.56 -19.10 -3.07
C LEU A 118 -21.82 -19.95 -4.33
N GLU A 119 -20.95 -19.88 -5.32
CA GLU A 119 -21.11 -20.62 -6.58
C GLU A 119 -20.12 -21.77 -6.74
N LEU A 120 -19.11 -21.86 -5.88
CA LEU A 120 -18.16 -22.96 -5.86
C LEU A 120 -18.73 -24.19 -5.12
N ASN A 121 -18.37 -25.38 -5.61
CA ASN A 121 -18.64 -26.66 -4.93
C ASN A 121 -17.58 -27.70 -5.28
N ASP A 122 -17.48 -28.75 -4.46
CA ASP A 122 -16.43 -29.77 -4.54
C ASP A 122 -16.51 -30.67 -5.79
N ASN A 123 -17.61 -30.64 -6.55
CA ASN A 123 -17.78 -31.45 -7.77
C ASN A 123 -17.30 -30.74 -9.05
N GLN A 124 -16.84 -29.50 -8.92
CA GLN A 124 -16.38 -28.70 -10.05
C GLN A 124 -14.93 -29.01 -10.39
N THR A 125 -14.66 -29.13 -11.68
CA THR A 125 -13.29 -29.21 -12.19
C THR A 125 -12.57 -27.86 -12.04
N ALA A 126 -11.24 -27.86 -12.04
CA ALA A 126 -10.41 -26.64 -12.03
C ALA A 126 -10.86 -25.62 -13.10
N TYR A 127 -11.18 -26.10 -14.30
CA TYR A 127 -11.65 -25.25 -15.38
C TYR A 127 -13.01 -24.58 -15.08
N GLU A 128 -13.94 -25.31 -14.47
CA GLU A 128 -15.25 -24.77 -14.07
C GLU A 128 -15.11 -23.75 -12.96
N GLN A 129 -14.26 -24.02 -11.96
CA GLN A 129 -13.95 -23.08 -10.88
C GLN A 129 -13.37 -21.78 -11.43
N VAL A 130 -12.39 -21.85 -12.32
CA VAL A 130 -11.80 -20.66 -12.98
C VAL A 130 -12.84 -19.91 -13.81
N LYS A 131 -13.75 -20.59 -14.51
CA LYS A 131 -14.84 -19.94 -15.26
C LYS A 131 -15.80 -19.17 -14.35
N ILE A 132 -16.19 -19.77 -13.23
CA ILE A 132 -17.04 -19.09 -12.23
C ILE A 132 -16.31 -17.87 -11.68
N PHE A 133 -15.06 -18.04 -11.28
CA PHE A 133 -14.24 -16.95 -10.75
C PHE A 133 -14.14 -15.80 -11.76
N ASN A 134 -13.78 -16.09 -13.00
CA ASN A 134 -13.67 -15.08 -14.06
C ASN A 134 -15.00 -14.34 -14.31
N ARG A 135 -16.11 -15.06 -14.33
CA ARG A 135 -17.44 -14.47 -14.52
C ARG A 135 -17.78 -13.49 -13.39
N ILE A 136 -17.47 -13.85 -12.17
CA ILE A 136 -17.76 -12.98 -11.01
C ILE A 136 -16.75 -11.83 -10.95
N PHE A 137 -15.46 -12.12 -11.04
CA PHE A 137 -14.42 -11.11 -10.88
C PHE A 137 -14.41 -10.06 -12.01
N PHE A 138 -14.42 -10.51 -13.25
CA PHE A 138 -14.41 -9.61 -14.42
C PHE A 138 -15.83 -9.19 -14.85
N GLY A 139 -16.81 -10.09 -14.77
CA GLY A 139 -18.18 -9.80 -15.23
C GLY A 139 -19.01 -9.04 -14.21
N MET A 140 -19.06 -9.48 -12.94
CA MET A 140 -19.91 -8.90 -11.91
C MET A 140 -19.22 -7.74 -11.18
N HIS A 141 -17.95 -7.93 -10.77
CA HIS A 141 -17.18 -6.89 -10.09
C HIS A 141 -16.42 -5.94 -11.04
N HIS A 142 -16.46 -6.19 -12.35
CA HIS A 142 -15.97 -5.33 -13.43
C HIS A 142 -14.48 -4.97 -13.37
N PHE A 143 -13.64 -5.81 -12.78
CA PHE A 143 -12.19 -5.60 -12.84
C PHE A 143 -11.69 -5.67 -14.27
N GLN A 144 -10.84 -4.71 -14.65
CA GLN A 144 -10.31 -4.63 -16.01
C GLN A 144 -8.98 -3.85 -16.05
N GLY A 145 -8.21 -4.06 -17.12
CA GLY A 145 -7.02 -3.26 -17.36
C GLY A 145 -7.37 -1.79 -17.66
N ASP A 146 -6.61 -0.86 -17.10
CA ASP A 146 -6.74 0.56 -17.46
C ASP A 146 -6.02 0.82 -18.79
N THR A 147 -6.76 0.68 -19.89
CA THR A 147 -6.23 0.90 -21.24
C THR A 147 -6.11 2.38 -21.62
N LYS A 148 -6.81 3.28 -20.89
CA LYS A 148 -6.79 4.71 -21.16
C LYS A 148 -5.59 5.40 -20.51
N ASN A 149 -5.25 4.98 -19.28
CA ASN A 149 -4.17 5.55 -18.49
C ASN A 149 -3.15 4.46 -18.09
N TYR A 150 -2.75 3.62 -19.03
CA TYR A 150 -1.95 2.41 -18.79
C TYR A 150 -0.72 2.65 -17.90
N TYR A 151 0.01 3.75 -18.14
CA TYR A 151 1.25 4.10 -17.42
C TYR A 151 1.02 4.90 -16.13
N SER A 152 -0.23 5.10 -15.72
CA SER A 152 -0.51 5.84 -14.49
C SER A 152 0.02 5.07 -13.26
N PRO A 153 0.85 5.68 -12.39
CA PRO A 153 1.38 5.02 -11.19
C PRO A 153 0.29 4.50 -10.25
N VAL A 154 -0.88 5.16 -10.20
CA VAL A 154 -2.00 4.76 -9.33
C VAL A 154 -2.59 3.39 -9.70
N ASN A 155 -2.36 2.92 -10.93
CA ASN A 155 -2.74 1.57 -11.36
C ASN A 155 -1.97 0.46 -10.61
N SER A 156 -0.94 0.84 -9.86
CA SER A 156 -0.15 -0.05 -9.02
C SER A 156 -0.57 -0.04 -7.55
N CYS A 157 -1.51 0.82 -7.15
CA CYS A 157 -1.98 0.95 -5.78
C CYS A 157 -3.26 0.14 -5.56
N ILE A 158 -3.22 -0.85 -4.69
CA ILE A 158 -4.34 -1.78 -4.47
C ILE A 158 -5.64 -1.06 -4.06
N ASN A 159 -5.57 -0.02 -3.23
CA ASN A 159 -6.72 0.78 -2.81
C ASN A 159 -7.42 1.43 -4.00
N VAL A 160 -6.65 2.06 -4.90
CA VAL A 160 -7.19 2.72 -6.11
C VAL A 160 -7.81 1.70 -7.07
N VAL A 161 -7.15 0.55 -7.24
CA VAL A 161 -7.66 -0.52 -8.11
C VAL A 161 -8.91 -1.17 -7.51
N MET A 162 -8.99 -1.33 -6.20
CA MET A 162 -10.18 -1.85 -5.52
C MET A 162 -11.39 -0.91 -5.64
N GLU A 163 -11.17 0.40 -5.66
CA GLU A 163 -12.23 1.41 -5.83
C GLU A 163 -12.64 1.54 -7.30
N SER A 164 -11.69 1.82 -8.19
CA SER A 164 -11.93 2.10 -9.61
C SER A 164 -12.26 0.87 -10.44
N LYS A 165 -11.90 -0.34 -9.96
CA LYS A 165 -11.93 -1.62 -10.68
C LYS A 165 -11.02 -1.64 -11.91
N LYS A 166 -10.08 -0.69 -12.00
CA LYS A 166 -9.11 -0.56 -13.09
C LYS A 166 -7.70 -0.54 -12.54
N GLY A 167 -6.81 -1.29 -13.18
CA GLY A 167 -5.43 -1.36 -12.74
C GLY A 167 -4.49 -1.90 -13.82
N ASN A 168 -3.22 -2.01 -13.47
CA ASN A 168 -2.27 -2.72 -14.31
C ASN A 168 -2.45 -4.25 -14.16
N PRO A 169 -1.94 -5.04 -15.11
CA PRO A 169 -2.08 -6.52 -15.07
C PRO A 169 -1.55 -7.14 -13.78
N LEU A 170 -0.46 -6.61 -13.21
CA LEU A 170 0.15 -7.14 -11.99
C LEU A 170 -0.80 -7.02 -10.80
N VAL A 171 -1.36 -5.82 -10.54
CA VAL A 171 -2.22 -5.60 -9.37
C VAL A 171 -3.57 -6.30 -9.52
N ILE A 172 -4.13 -6.34 -10.73
CA ILE A 172 -5.36 -7.11 -10.98
C ILE A 172 -5.11 -8.61 -10.73
N SER A 173 -4.00 -9.15 -11.21
CA SER A 173 -3.62 -10.54 -10.97
C SER A 173 -3.34 -10.80 -9.48
N LEU A 174 -2.74 -9.85 -8.78
CA LEU A 174 -2.50 -9.95 -7.34
C LEU A 174 -3.82 -10.03 -6.57
N ILE A 175 -4.78 -9.14 -6.84
CA ILE A 175 -6.11 -9.16 -6.21
C ILE A 175 -6.82 -10.50 -6.49
N TYR A 176 -6.76 -10.97 -7.74
CA TYR A 176 -7.33 -12.26 -8.13
C TYR A 176 -6.70 -13.41 -7.31
N SER A 177 -5.37 -13.45 -7.23
CA SER A 177 -4.63 -14.48 -6.49
C SER A 177 -4.93 -14.44 -5.00
N ILE A 178 -5.00 -13.24 -4.38
CA ILE A 178 -5.39 -13.05 -2.98
C ILE A 178 -6.76 -13.68 -2.70
N ILE A 179 -7.74 -13.40 -3.55
CA ILE A 179 -9.12 -13.92 -3.37
C ILE A 179 -9.14 -15.43 -3.60
N ALA A 180 -8.43 -15.92 -4.61
CA ALA A 180 -8.35 -17.34 -4.93
C ALA A 180 -7.74 -18.15 -3.78
N GLN A 181 -6.63 -17.68 -3.22
CA GLN A 181 -5.97 -18.32 -2.07
C GLN A 181 -6.84 -18.31 -0.81
N LYS A 182 -7.61 -17.25 -0.59
CA LYS A 182 -8.60 -17.20 0.52
C LYS A 182 -9.82 -18.12 0.29
N LEU A 183 -9.93 -18.75 -0.87
CA LEU A 183 -10.93 -19.77 -1.25
C LEU A 183 -10.30 -21.17 -1.36
N ASP A 184 -9.05 -21.32 -0.94
CA ASP A 184 -8.27 -22.56 -1.09
C ASP A 184 -8.11 -23.02 -2.53
N LEU A 185 -8.23 -22.09 -3.50
CA LEU A 185 -7.95 -22.37 -4.91
C LEU A 185 -6.46 -22.19 -5.19
N PRO A 186 -5.78 -23.19 -5.76
CA PRO A 186 -4.32 -23.16 -5.98
C PRO A 186 -3.96 -22.30 -7.20
N ILE A 187 -4.27 -21.00 -7.14
CA ILE A 187 -4.00 -20.03 -8.20
C ILE A 187 -2.89 -19.09 -7.75
N TYR A 188 -1.78 -19.13 -8.47
CA TYR A 188 -0.56 -18.41 -8.15
C TYR A 188 -0.06 -17.56 -9.30
N GLY A 189 0.66 -16.49 -8.96
CA GLY A 189 1.31 -15.63 -9.93
C GLY A 189 2.55 -16.29 -10.54
N VAL A 190 2.68 -16.15 -11.85
CA VAL A 190 3.86 -16.59 -12.63
C VAL A 190 4.47 -15.38 -13.32
N ASN A 191 5.72 -15.08 -12.94
CA ASN A 191 6.47 -13.98 -13.54
C ASN A 191 7.16 -14.47 -14.83
N LEU A 192 6.68 -13.98 -15.96
CA LEU A 192 7.29 -14.22 -17.28
C LEU A 192 7.99 -12.94 -17.78
N PRO A 193 8.96 -13.05 -18.71
CA PRO A 193 9.56 -11.88 -19.33
C PRO A 193 8.48 -10.94 -19.92
N ASN A 194 8.39 -9.71 -19.40
CA ASN A 194 7.42 -8.67 -19.77
C ASN A 194 5.93 -9.00 -19.53
N HIS A 195 5.62 -10.13 -18.89
CA HIS A 195 4.24 -10.53 -18.61
C HIS A 195 4.12 -11.12 -17.20
N PHE A 196 3.00 -10.83 -16.55
CA PHE A 196 2.60 -11.49 -15.32
C PHE A 196 1.29 -12.22 -15.57
N ILE A 197 1.26 -13.53 -15.34
CA ILE A 197 0.08 -14.36 -15.52
C ILE A 197 -0.28 -15.10 -14.25
N LEU A 198 -1.47 -15.67 -14.20
CA LEU A 198 -1.90 -16.59 -13.16
C LEU A 198 -1.95 -18.00 -13.70
N ALA A 199 -1.53 -18.96 -12.89
CA ALA A 199 -1.63 -20.37 -13.18
C ALA A 199 -2.43 -21.08 -12.08
N TYR A 200 -3.33 -21.98 -12.48
CA TYR A 200 -3.94 -22.97 -11.59
C TYR A 200 -2.95 -24.14 -11.48
N MET A 201 -2.51 -24.44 -10.27
CA MET A 201 -1.51 -25.49 -10.00
C MET A 201 -2.25 -26.69 -9.42
N ASP A 202 -2.47 -27.70 -10.26
CA ASP A 202 -3.01 -29.00 -9.84
C ASP A 202 -1.84 -29.88 -9.38
N ASP A 203 -2.01 -30.62 -8.26
CA ASP A 203 -0.99 -31.53 -7.71
C ASP A 203 -0.71 -32.73 -8.60
#